data_2ebddf3c5167df10f2c3ead268b6b130
#
_entry.id   2ebddf3c5167df10f2c3ead268b6b130
#
_cell.length_a   1.000
_cell.length_b   1.000
_cell.length_c   1.000
_cell.angle_alpha   90.00
_cell.angle_beta   90.00
_cell.angle_gamma   90.00
#
_symmetry.space_group_name_H-M   'P 1'
#
loop_
_entity.id
_entity.type
_entity.pdbx_description
1 polymer ?
#
loop_
_entity_poly.entity_id
_entity_poly.type
_entity_poly.pdbx_seq_one_letter_code
_entity_poly.pdbx_strand_id
1 'polypeptide(L)'
;MERAIRLQCFQNLVNYRKPSSFIIKETFPLPPYSTVLGMIHAACGYTEFHPMKLCIQGTNSGMISELYTRYAFSAGAKFEEGRHNICIEDNGTKYGAFKGIANVELICENHLVIHIVPSEEDFMTVYHALKNPPQYLSLGRYEDLLDIERVDIVEIHREDEVDLKRDMYIPVEWEWKNSEDKIELPNKQMTVYNLTREYEITKQGLRRWKKEGGRVKVYYCPKGTTLETGAYTDNYAEIREAENEKDGNKKS
;
A
#
# COMPACT_ATOMS: atom_id res chain seq x y z
N MET A 1 7.45 11.39 -23.23
CA MET A 1 7.95 10.72 -22.03
C MET A 1 6.99 11.02 -20.90
N GLU A 2 6.56 10.03 -20.18
CA GLU A 2 5.64 10.19 -19.04
C GLU A 2 6.47 10.43 -17.78
N ARG A 3 6.03 11.34 -16.88
CA ARG A 3 6.72 11.62 -15.61
C ARG A 3 6.02 10.88 -14.48
N ALA A 4 6.78 10.43 -13.50
CA ALA A 4 6.28 9.87 -12.27
C ALA A 4 6.95 10.52 -11.05
N ILE A 5 6.28 10.47 -9.91
CA ILE A 5 6.86 10.77 -8.61
C ILE A 5 7.32 9.44 -8.03
N ARG A 6 8.61 9.31 -7.72
CA ARG A 6 9.18 8.16 -7.06
C ARG A 6 9.32 8.45 -5.57
N LEU A 7 8.63 7.67 -4.75
CA LEU A 7 8.70 7.69 -3.30
C LEU A 7 9.49 6.46 -2.82
N GLN A 8 10.63 6.69 -2.17
CA GLN A 8 11.37 5.66 -1.43
C GLN A 8 11.10 5.84 0.05
N CYS A 9 10.71 4.76 0.72
CA CYS A 9 10.34 4.81 2.11
C CYS A 9 10.58 3.49 2.84
N PHE A 10 10.67 3.59 4.17
CA PHE A 10 10.99 2.48 5.05
C PHE A 10 9.97 2.38 6.19
N GLN A 11 9.69 1.15 6.61
CA GLN A 11 8.91 0.84 7.82
C GLN A 11 9.55 -0.34 8.55
N ASN A 12 9.86 -0.17 9.82
CA ASN A 12 10.51 -1.21 10.61
C ASN A 12 9.61 -2.43 10.82
N LEU A 13 8.37 -2.22 11.28
CA LEU A 13 7.35 -3.24 11.49
C LEU A 13 6.00 -2.73 10.99
N VAL A 14 5.34 -3.45 10.09
CA VAL A 14 4.08 -2.99 9.49
C VAL A 14 3.08 -4.12 9.26
N ASN A 15 1.78 -3.81 9.36
CA ASN A 15 0.68 -4.70 8.99
C ASN A 15 -0.23 -4.06 7.94
N TYR A 16 -0.27 -4.63 6.75
CA TYR A 16 -1.23 -4.32 5.70
C TYR A 16 -2.39 -5.31 5.79
N ARG A 17 -3.28 -5.06 6.73
CA ARG A 17 -4.31 -6.00 7.16
C ARG A 17 -5.17 -6.55 6.02
N LYS A 18 -5.27 -7.88 5.93
CA LYS A 18 -6.24 -8.57 5.07
C LYS A 18 -7.65 -8.42 5.65
N PRO A 19 -8.64 -7.97 4.86
CA PRO A 19 -10.02 -7.76 5.35
C PRO A 19 -10.70 -9.02 5.91
N SER A 20 -10.33 -10.20 5.41
CA SER A 20 -10.89 -11.50 5.86
C SER A 20 -10.31 -12.00 7.18
N SER A 21 -9.20 -11.44 7.65
CA SER A 21 -8.50 -11.92 8.85
C SER A 21 -8.84 -11.09 10.08
N PHE A 22 -9.89 -11.49 10.80
CA PHE A 22 -10.37 -10.76 11.99
C PHE A 22 -9.61 -11.11 13.28
N ILE A 23 -9.19 -12.35 13.42
CA ILE A 23 -8.60 -12.89 14.67
C ILE A 23 -7.08 -12.75 14.64
N ILE A 24 -6.45 -13.23 13.57
CA ILE A 24 -4.98 -13.32 13.47
C ILE A 24 -4.38 -12.02 12.90
N LYS A 25 -5.17 -11.15 12.27
CA LYS A 25 -4.71 -9.94 11.60
C LYS A 25 -3.56 -10.20 10.62
N GLU A 26 -3.77 -11.13 9.70
CA GLU A 26 -2.83 -11.40 8.60
C GLU A 26 -2.53 -10.15 7.78
N THR A 27 -1.31 -10.08 7.25
CA THR A 27 -0.86 -8.98 6.40
C THR A 27 -0.83 -9.39 4.92
N PHE A 28 -1.06 -8.42 4.02
CA PHE A 28 -0.62 -8.52 2.63
C PHE A 28 0.90 -8.33 2.57
N PRO A 29 1.60 -8.93 1.59
CA PRO A 29 3.06 -8.79 1.46
C PRO A 29 3.53 -7.39 1.07
N LEU A 30 2.69 -6.62 0.39
CA LEU A 30 2.88 -5.22 0.03
C LEU A 30 1.60 -4.43 0.33
N PRO A 31 1.65 -3.10 0.49
CA PRO A 31 0.46 -2.31 0.77
C PRO A 31 -0.57 -2.40 -0.38
N PRO A 32 -1.88 -2.57 -0.08
CA PRO A 32 -2.92 -2.42 -1.08
C PRO A 32 -2.93 -1.02 -1.70
N TYR A 33 -3.34 -0.90 -2.96
CA TYR A 33 -3.43 0.40 -3.66
C TYR A 33 -4.22 1.45 -2.88
N SER A 34 -5.36 1.06 -2.29
CA SER A 34 -6.18 1.97 -1.48
C SER A 34 -5.48 2.49 -0.23
N THR A 35 -4.54 1.73 0.35
CA THR A 35 -3.76 2.14 1.52
C THR A 35 -2.77 3.24 1.14
N VAL A 36 -2.07 3.05 0.01
CA VAL A 36 -1.15 4.05 -0.55
C VAL A 36 -1.92 5.30 -0.99
N LEU A 37 -3.02 5.16 -1.74
CA LEU A 37 -3.86 6.28 -2.14
C LEU A 37 -4.38 7.05 -0.93
N GLY A 38 -4.83 6.35 0.11
CA GLY A 38 -5.31 6.98 1.35
C GLY A 38 -4.25 7.80 2.06
N MET A 39 -3.01 7.32 2.10
CA MET A 39 -1.86 8.05 2.64
C MET A 39 -1.56 9.32 1.82
N ILE A 40 -1.48 9.21 0.49
CA ILE A 40 -1.23 10.34 -0.40
C ILE A 40 -2.33 11.40 -0.27
N HIS A 41 -3.61 10.97 -0.28
CA HIS A 41 -4.73 11.88 -0.11
C HIS A 41 -4.70 12.60 1.24
N ALA A 42 -4.31 11.90 2.32
CA ALA A 42 -4.15 12.52 3.63
C ALA A 42 -3.00 13.55 3.64
N ALA A 43 -1.87 13.25 2.99
CA ALA A 43 -0.76 14.18 2.85
C ALA A 43 -1.14 15.45 2.07
N CYS A 44 -1.95 15.30 1.01
CA CYS A 44 -2.42 16.40 0.18
C CYS A 44 -3.62 17.17 0.79
N GLY A 45 -4.25 16.65 1.84
CA GLY A 45 -5.48 17.23 2.42
C GLY A 45 -6.71 17.06 1.52
N TYR A 46 -6.72 16.07 0.61
CA TYR A 46 -7.84 15.84 -0.29
C TYR A 46 -9.08 15.32 0.46
N THR A 47 -10.23 15.94 0.18
CA THR A 47 -11.52 15.57 0.76
C THR A 47 -12.37 14.67 -0.14
N GLU A 48 -11.98 14.52 -1.40
CA GLU A 48 -12.57 13.64 -2.39
C GLU A 48 -11.54 12.74 -3.06
N PHE A 49 -11.98 11.83 -3.92
CA PHE A 49 -11.09 10.87 -4.58
C PHE A 49 -10.39 11.50 -5.77
N HIS A 50 -9.06 11.56 -5.74
CA HIS A 50 -8.19 11.93 -6.84
C HIS A 50 -7.55 10.68 -7.45
N PRO A 51 -7.83 10.34 -8.73
CA PRO A 51 -7.31 9.14 -9.36
C PRO A 51 -5.80 9.26 -9.65
N MET A 52 -5.08 8.18 -9.39
CA MET A 52 -3.63 8.08 -9.63
C MET A 52 -3.28 6.68 -10.11
N LYS A 53 -2.31 6.57 -11.03
CA LYS A 53 -1.68 5.27 -11.32
C LYS A 53 -0.59 5.02 -10.28
N LEU A 54 -0.46 3.78 -9.81
CA LEU A 54 0.52 3.39 -8.80
C LEU A 54 1.26 2.13 -9.24
N CYS A 55 2.56 2.14 -9.12
CA CYS A 55 3.41 0.95 -9.09
C CYS A 55 3.96 0.79 -7.68
N ILE A 56 3.76 -0.36 -7.06
CA ILE A 56 4.16 -0.63 -5.68
C ILE A 56 5.13 -1.79 -5.68
N GLN A 57 6.35 -1.52 -5.27
CA GLN A 57 7.44 -2.47 -5.20
C GLN A 57 8.03 -2.45 -3.79
N GLY A 58 8.55 -3.59 -3.33
CA GLY A 58 9.16 -3.65 -2.01
C GLY A 58 10.07 -4.86 -1.81
N THR A 59 10.89 -4.75 -0.79
CA THR A 59 11.68 -5.84 -0.22
C THR A 59 11.56 -5.80 1.29
N ASN A 60 11.62 -6.95 1.93
CA ASN A 60 11.54 -7.06 3.38
C ASN A 60 12.41 -8.21 3.89
N SER A 61 12.70 -8.22 5.19
CA SER A 61 13.48 -9.29 5.85
C SER A 61 12.64 -10.49 6.28
N GLY A 62 11.34 -10.47 6.05
CA GLY A 62 10.40 -11.55 6.38
C GLY A 62 9.21 -11.07 7.21
N MET A 63 8.45 -12.03 7.73
CA MET A 63 7.26 -11.78 8.53
C MET A 63 7.36 -12.47 9.88
N ILE A 64 6.88 -11.79 10.92
CA ILE A 64 6.77 -12.34 12.27
C ILE A 64 5.31 -12.30 12.74
N SER A 65 4.97 -13.18 13.68
CA SER A 65 3.69 -13.15 14.38
C SER A 65 3.92 -12.69 15.81
N GLU A 66 3.27 -11.61 16.21
CA GLU A 66 3.40 -11.01 17.52
C GLU A 66 2.11 -11.10 18.33
N LEU A 67 2.25 -11.36 19.62
CA LEU A 67 1.16 -11.32 20.59
C LEU A 67 1.06 -9.93 21.21
N TYR A 68 -0.15 -9.38 21.24
CA TYR A 68 -0.39 -8.10 21.91
C TYR A 68 -1.67 -8.13 22.73
N THR A 69 -1.75 -7.24 23.72
CA THR A 69 -2.96 -7.04 24.49
C THR A 69 -3.97 -6.20 23.70
N ARG A 70 -5.14 -6.79 23.46
CA ARG A 70 -6.26 -6.11 22.80
C ARG A 70 -7.28 -5.67 23.85
N TYR A 71 -7.70 -4.42 23.76
CA TYR A 71 -8.88 -3.91 24.45
C TYR A 71 -10.02 -3.75 23.43
N ALA A 72 -11.20 -4.21 23.81
CA ALA A 72 -12.41 -4.05 23.02
C ALA A 72 -13.50 -3.42 23.90
N PHE A 73 -14.03 -2.30 23.43
CA PHE A 73 -15.12 -1.59 24.07
C PHE A 73 -16.12 -1.16 23.01
N SER A 74 -17.36 -1.05 23.44
CA SER A 74 -18.45 -0.51 22.65
C SER A 74 -18.99 0.74 23.35
N ALA A 75 -19.22 1.81 22.61
CA ALA A 75 -19.73 3.06 23.17
C ALA A 75 -21.04 2.80 23.94
N GLY A 76 -21.09 3.23 25.20
CA GLY A 76 -22.26 3.10 26.05
C GLY A 76 -22.56 1.70 26.59
N ALA A 77 -21.71 0.68 26.34
CA ALA A 77 -21.92 -0.66 26.88
C ALA A 77 -21.79 -0.66 28.39
N LYS A 78 -22.89 -0.97 29.11
CA LYS A 78 -22.89 -1.11 30.55
C LYS A 78 -22.11 -2.35 30.98
N PHE A 79 -21.49 -2.28 32.13
CA PHE A 79 -20.78 -3.43 32.72
C PHE A 79 -21.77 -4.56 33.07
N GLU A 80 -21.44 -5.76 32.65
CA GLU A 80 -22.13 -6.99 32.98
C GLU A 80 -21.12 -7.96 33.56
N GLU A 81 -21.37 -8.44 34.79
CA GLU A 81 -20.53 -9.42 35.46
C GLU A 81 -20.58 -10.75 34.70
N GLY A 82 -19.43 -11.41 34.57
CA GLY A 82 -19.31 -12.64 33.77
C GLY A 82 -19.17 -12.43 32.27
N ARG A 83 -19.48 -11.25 31.75
CA ARG A 83 -19.30 -10.89 30.33
C ARG A 83 -18.08 -10.01 30.11
N HIS A 84 -17.88 -9.00 30.94
CA HIS A 84 -16.77 -8.05 30.84
C HIS A 84 -15.70 -8.35 31.87
N ASN A 85 -14.44 -8.32 31.48
CA ASN A 85 -13.32 -8.53 32.41
C ASN A 85 -12.64 -7.21 32.83
N ILE A 86 -13.15 -6.07 32.35
CA ILE A 86 -12.78 -4.74 32.83
C ILE A 86 -14.05 -3.95 33.12
N CYS A 87 -14.08 -3.33 34.30
CA CYS A 87 -15.10 -2.36 34.68
C CYS A 87 -14.46 -0.98 34.77
N ILE A 88 -15.04 0.00 34.04
CA ILE A 88 -14.66 1.41 34.08
C ILE A 88 -15.81 2.18 34.70
N GLU A 89 -15.55 2.93 35.76
CA GLU A 89 -16.56 3.75 36.42
C GLU A 89 -16.36 5.23 36.04
N ASP A 90 -17.40 5.84 35.51
CA ASP A 90 -17.45 7.26 35.19
C ASP A 90 -18.78 7.85 35.66
N ASN A 91 -18.69 8.87 36.51
CA ASN A 91 -19.85 9.57 37.11
C ASN A 91 -20.92 8.60 37.69
N GLY A 92 -20.47 7.56 38.40
CA GLY A 92 -21.35 6.55 39.00
C GLY A 92 -21.94 5.54 38.03
N THR A 93 -21.61 5.61 36.73
CA THR A 93 -22.02 4.64 35.72
C THR A 93 -20.88 3.67 35.44
N LYS A 94 -21.19 2.37 35.48
CA LYS A 94 -20.22 1.29 35.21
C LYS A 94 -20.31 0.87 33.75
N TYR A 95 -19.19 1.02 33.02
CA TYR A 95 -19.03 0.62 31.62
C TYR A 95 -18.16 -0.65 31.55
N GLY A 96 -18.52 -1.54 30.61
CA GLY A 96 -17.81 -2.80 30.41
C GLY A 96 -16.85 -2.75 29.24
N ALA A 97 -15.65 -3.30 29.43
CA ALA A 97 -14.70 -3.54 28.37
C ALA A 97 -14.10 -4.94 28.47
N PHE A 98 -13.49 -5.39 27.36
CA PHE A 98 -12.77 -6.64 27.30
C PHE A 98 -11.28 -6.39 27.16
N LYS A 99 -10.49 -7.15 27.88
CA LYS A 99 -9.05 -7.30 27.68
C LYS A 99 -8.77 -8.74 27.27
N GLY A 100 -8.07 -8.91 26.17
CA GLY A 100 -7.71 -10.23 25.68
C GLY A 100 -6.36 -10.18 24.95
N ILE A 101 -5.89 -11.37 24.58
CA ILE A 101 -4.70 -11.54 23.76
C ILE A 101 -5.13 -11.65 22.30
N ALA A 102 -4.39 -11.03 21.39
CA ALA A 102 -4.59 -11.14 19.96
C ALA A 102 -3.26 -11.28 19.25
N ASN A 103 -3.28 -11.92 18.07
CA ASN A 103 -2.13 -12.05 17.20
C ASN A 103 -2.17 -10.99 16.10
N VAL A 104 -0.99 -10.55 15.67
CA VAL A 104 -0.80 -9.72 14.48
C VAL A 104 0.41 -10.22 13.73
N GLU A 105 0.29 -10.37 12.40
CA GLU A 105 1.44 -10.55 11.52
C GLU A 105 2.05 -9.20 11.19
N LEU A 106 3.36 -9.10 11.25
CA LEU A 106 4.12 -7.90 10.92
C LEU A 106 5.19 -8.23 9.88
N ILE A 107 5.29 -7.39 8.87
CA ILE A 107 6.42 -7.38 7.93
C ILE A 107 7.56 -6.65 8.61
N CYS A 108 8.77 -7.21 8.55
CA CYS A 108 9.98 -6.65 9.13
C CYS A 108 10.84 -5.96 8.08
N GLU A 109 11.39 -4.79 8.44
CA GLU A 109 12.34 -4.03 7.60
C GLU A 109 11.83 -3.87 6.17
N ASN A 110 10.65 -3.27 6.04
CA ASN A 110 9.96 -3.12 4.76
C ASN A 110 10.45 -1.87 4.02
N HIS A 111 11.23 -2.07 2.97
CA HIS A 111 11.68 -1.02 2.06
C HIS A 111 10.75 -0.98 0.85
N LEU A 112 10.16 0.16 0.58
CA LEU A 112 9.22 0.36 -0.52
C LEU A 112 9.76 1.37 -1.53
N VAL A 113 9.51 1.08 -2.81
CA VAL A 113 9.63 2.03 -3.91
C VAL A 113 8.27 2.14 -4.57
N ILE A 114 7.66 3.31 -4.48
CA ILE A 114 6.32 3.57 -4.99
C ILE A 114 6.42 4.65 -6.07
N HIS A 115 6.00 4.30 -7.30
CA HIS A 115 5.87 5.26 -8.38
C HIS A 115 4.42 5.71 -8.48
N ILE A 116 4.23 7.02 -8.55
CA ILE A 116 2.92 7.67 -8.50
C ILE A 116 2.81 8.55 -9.73
N VAL A 117 1.75 8.30 -10.53
CA VAL A 117 1.42 9.13 -11.69
C VAL A 117 0.03 9.73 -11.45
N PRO A 118 -0.04 10.92 -10.84
CA PRO A 118 -1.28 11.66 -10.67
C PRO A 118 -1.72 12.33 -11.99
N SER A 119 -2.85 13.03 -11.97
CA SER A 119 -3.20 13.95 -13.06
C SER A 119 -2.16 15.07 -13.15
N GLU A 120 -2.04 15.72 -14.31
CA GLU A 120 -1.09 16.86 -14.49
C GLU A 120 -1.39 18.00 -13.51
N GLU A 121 -2.67 18.23 -13.19
CA GLU A 121 -3.11 19.24 -12.21
C GLU A 121 -2.66 18.94 -10.79
N ASP A 122 -2.68 17.67 -10.40
CA ASP A 122 -2.32 17.20 -9.07
C ASP A 122 -0.81 16.95 -8.89
N PHE A 123 -0.05 16.86 -10.00
CA PHE A 123 1.32 16.35 -9.99
C PHE A 123 2.23 17.07 -8.99
N MET A 124 2.27 18.40 -9.05
CA MET A 124 3.14 19.18 -8.17
C MET A 124 2.59 19.25 -6.73
N THR A 125 1.29 19.20 -6.55
CA THR A 125 0.65 19.13 -5.23
C THR A 125 1.05 17.85 -4.50
N VAL A 126 0.95 16.71 -5.18
CA VAL A 126 1.35 15.40 -4.63
C VAL A 126 2.85 15.36 -4.35
N TYR A 127 3.68 15.85 -5.28
CA TYR A 127 5.12 15.90 -5.08
C TYR A 127 5.51 16.71 -3.84
N HIS A 128 4.99 17.92 -3.70
CA HIS A 128 5.32 18.78 -2.55
C HIS A 128 4.77 18.22 -1.22
N ALA A 129 3.57 17.65 -1.24
CA ALA A 129 2.97 17.05 -0.05
C ALA A 129 3.74 15.83 0.46
N LEU A 130 4.33 15.03 -0.44
CA LEU A 130 5.17 13.89 -0.05
C LEU A 130 6.58 14.32 0.35
N LYS A 131 7.14 15.35 -0.30
CA LYS A 131 8.47 15.86 0.02
C LYS A 131 8.52 16.58 1.36
N ASN A 132 7.47 17.28 1.73
CA ASN A 132 7.32 18.04 2.97
C ASN A 132 5.92 17.78 3.55
N PRO A 133 5.66 16.58 4.09
CA PRO A 133 4.34 16.24 4.57
C PRO A 133 3.94 17.12 5.77
N PRO A 134 2.66 17.54 5.88
CA PRO A 134 2.20 18.42 6.95
C PRO A 134 2.21 17.76 8.33
N GLN A 135 2.30 16.43 8.37
CA GLN A 135 2.37 15.60 9.57
C GLN A 135 3.14 14.31 9.26
N TYR A 136 3.55 13.58 10.30
CA TYR A 136 4.10 12.24 10.11
C TYR A 136 3.06 11.33 9.45
N LEU A 137 3.45 10.72 8.33
CA LEU A 137 2.57 9.80 7.60
C LEU A 137 2.65 8.40 8.19
N SER A 138 1.54 7.67 8.10
CA SER A 138 1.47 6.24 8.38
C SER A 138 0.99 5.50 7.14
N LEU A 139 1.51 4.28 6.92
CA LEU A 139 1.10 3.40 5.84
C LEU A 139 0.82 2.01 6.40
N GLY A 140 -0.45 1.64 6.51
CA GLY A 140 -0.92 0.45 7.20
C GLY A 140 -1.83 0.81 8.38
N ARG A 141 -1.43 0.44 9.59
CA ARG A 141 -2.12 0.83 10.82
C ARG A 141 -1.75 2.27 11.21
N TYR A 142 -2.46 2.83 12.15
CA TYR A 142 -2.17 4.18 12.67
C TYR A 142 -0.75 4.30 13.26
N GLU A 143 -0.30 3.25 13.95
CA GLU A 143 1.04 3.14 14.55
C GLU A 143 2.16 2.79 13.57
N ASP A 144 1.84 2.40 12.33
CA ASP A 144 2.81 2.03 11.29
C ASP A 144 3.35 3.30 10.59
N LEU A 145 4.20 4.05 11.30
CA LEU A 145 4.81 5.28 10.78
C LEU A 145 5.68 4.99 9.57
N LEU A 146 5.69 5.93 8.64
CA LEU A 146 6.46 5.86 7.41
C LEU A 146 7.69 6.77 7.52
N ASP A 147 8.86 6.20 7.34
CA ASP A 147 10.08 6.97 7.12
C ASP A 147 10.25 7.23 5.62
N ILE A 148 10.15 8.50 5.22
CA ILE A 148 10.34 8.92 3.84
C ILE A 148 11.81 9.20 3.61
N GLU A 149 12.50 8.30 2.91
CA GLU A 149 13.92 8.41 2.61
C GLU A 149 14.17 9.38 1.44
N ARG A 150 13.32 9.28 0.40
CA ARG A 150 13.53 10.07 -0.82
C ARG A 150 12.24 10.28 -1.63
N VAL A 151 12.10 11.47 -2.21
CA VAL A 151 11.01 11.82 -3.16
C VAL A 151 11.62 12.54 -4.36
N ASP A 152 11.52 11.92 -5.53
CA ASP A 152 12.06 12.45 -6.78
C ASP A 152 10.97 12.53 -7.88
N ILE A 153 11.20 13.40 -8.85
CA ILE A 153 10.49 13.36 -10.13
C ILE A 153 11.37 12.59 -11.11
N VAL A 154 10.83 11.52 -11.68
CA VAL A 154 11.53 10.66 -12.63
C VAL A 154 10.77 10.59 -13.96
N GLU A 155 11.47 10.39 -15.06
CA GLU A 155 10.86 10.08 -16.35
C GLU A 155 10.75 8.56 -16.49
N ILE A 156 9.63 8.11 -17.05
CA ILE A 156 9.38 6.70 -17.32
C ILE A 156 9.29 6.44 -18.81
N HIS A 157 9.75 5.27 -19.23
CA HIS A 157 9.76 4.84 -20.63
C HIS A 157 9.46 3.33 -20.73
N ARG A 158 9.24 2.86 -21.95
CA ARG A 158 8.92 1.46 -22.24
C ARG A 158 10.18 0.65 -22.50
N GLU A 159 10.20 -0.57 -21.99
CA GLU A 159 11.17 -1.62 -22.33
C GLU A 159 10.46 -2.92 -22.66
N ASP A 160 11.12 -3.78 -23.45
CA ASP A 160 10.53 -5.04 -23.89
C ASP A 160 10.72 -6.17 -22.88
N GLU A 161 11.75 -6.13 -22.04
CA GLU A 161 12.06 -7.13 -21.02
C GLU A 161 12.58 -6.47 -19.74
N VAL A 162 12.08 -6.91 -18.59
CA VAL A 162 12.46 -6.37 -17.27
C VAL A 162 12.64 -7.48 -16.25
N ASP A 163 13.79 -7.48 -15.58
CA ASP A 163 14.02 -8.30 -14.40
C ASP A 163 13.62 -7.53 -13.13
N LEU A 164 12.65 -8.05 -12.39
CA LEU A 164 12.19 -7.40 -11.16
C LEU A 164 13.29 -7.43 -10.09
N LYS A 165 13.68 -6.26 -9.64
CA LYS A 165 14.65 -6.08 -8.53
C LYS A 165 14.00 -6.17 -7.17
N ARG A 166 12.67 -6.01 -7.10
CA ARG A 166 11.84 -6.04 -5.89
C ARG A 166 10.57 -6.84 -6.16
N ASP A 167 9.93 -7.29 -5.09
CA ASP A 167 8.59 -7.87 -5.19
C ASP A 167 7.60 -6.82 -5.67
N MET A 168 6.60 -7.22 -6.46
CA MET A 168 5.70 -6.28 -7.12
C MET A 168 4.30 -6.86 -7.32
N TYR A 169 3.27 -5.99 -7.33
CA TYR A 169 1.93 -6.34 -7.77
C TYR A 169 1.72 -6.03 -9.25
N ILE A 170 1.20 -6.99 -10.01
CA ILE A 170 0.83 -6.84 -11.42
C ILE A 170 -0.66 -7.16 -11.58
N PRO A 171 -1.49 -6.23 -12.10
CA PRO A 171 -2.90 -6.49 -12.33
C PRO A 171 -3.13 -7.65 -13.31
N VAL A 172 -3.98 -8.62 -12.92
CA VAL A 172 -4.31 -9.79 -13.75
C VAL A 172 -4.95 -9.39 -15.08
N GLU A 173 -5.73 -8.31 -15.08
CA GLU A 173 -6.40 -7.82 -16.29
C GLU A 173 -5.43 -7.32 -17.38
N TRP A 174 -4.17 -7.06 -17.06
CA TRP A 174 -3.16 -6.65 -18.02
C TRP A 174 -2.69 -7.82 -18.91
N GLU A 175 -2.79 -9.05 -18.44
CA GLU A 175 -2.49 -10.25 -19.22
C GLU A 175 -3.44 -10.40 -20.44
N TRP A 176 -4.63 -9.77 -20.40
CA TRP A 176 -5.73 -10.04 -21.35
C TRP A 176 -6.12 -8.85 -22.25
N LYS A 177 -5.65 -7.64 -22.00
CA LYS A 177 -6.24 -6.44 -22.62
C LYS A 177 -5.90 -6.21 -24.08
N ASN A 178 -4.73 -6.57 -24.59
CA ASN A 178 -4.39 -6.48 -26.01
C ASN A 178 -3.29 -7.49 -26.36
N SER A 179 -3.35 -8.09 -27.55
CA SER A 179 -2.34 -9.05 -28.03
C SER A 179 -0.96 -8.42 -28.27
N GLU A 180 -0.90 -7.08 -28.40
CA GLU A 180 0.34 -6.32 -28.61
C GLU A 180 0.94 -5.76 -27.32
N ASP A 181 0.13 -5.70 -26.25
CA ASP A 181 0.50 -5.11 -24.94
C ASP A 181 0.43 -6.15 -23.79
N LYS A 182 0.61 -7.41 -24.12
CA LYS A 182 0.48 -8.51 -23.18
C LYS A 182 1.74 -8.63 -22.32
N ILE A 183 1.56 -8.66 -20.98
CA ILE A 183 2.63 -9.11 -20.10
C ILE A 183 2.64 -10.63 -20.11
N GLU A 184 3.71 -11.23 -20.57
CA GLU A 184 3.94 -12.67 -20.41
C GLU A 184 4.64 -12.93 -19.08
N LEU A 185 3.95 -13.66 -18.22
CA LEU A 185 4.50 -14.08 -16.94
C LEU A 185 5.08 -15.48 -17.10
N PRO A 186 6.35 -15.71 -16.72
CA PRO A 186 7.04 -16.96 -16.98
C PRO A 186 6.48 -18.16 -16.20
N ASN A 187 5.62 -17.93 -15.21
CA ASN A 187 5.05 -19.01 -14.40
C ASN A 187 3.64 -18.70 -13.92
N LYS A 188 2.67 -19.55 -14.33
CA LYS A 188 1.25 -19.44 -13.93
C LYS A 188 0.97 -19.77 -12.45
N GLN A 189 1.97 -20.10 -11.66
CA GLN A 189 1.83 -20.48 -10.24
C GLN A 189 2.07 -19.32 -9.27
N MET A 190 1.63 -18.11 -9.63
CA MET A 190 1.74 -16.94 -8.76
C MET A 190 0.54 -16.80 -7.84
N THR A 191 0.78 -16.28 -6.64
CA THR A 191 -0.31 -15.95 -5.71
C THR A 191 -1.12 -14.78 -6.23
N VAL A 192 -2.45 -14.95 -6.27
CA VAL A 192 -3.39 -13.91 -6.68
C VAL A 192 -4.03 -13.27 -5.45
N TYR A 193 -3.93 -11.94 -5.35
CA TYR A 193 -4.64 -11.16 -4.34
C TYR A 193 -5.77 -10.34 -4.96
N ASN A 194 -6.84 -10.12 -4.20
CA ASN A 194 -7.92 -9.20 -4.55
C ASN A 194 -7.78 -7.95 -3.69
N LEU A 195 -7.14 -6.92 -4.21
CA LEU A 195 -6.81 -5.70 -3.50
C LEU A 195 -7.90 -4.64 -3.66
N THR A 196 -8.08 -3.82 -2.63
CA THR A 196 -8.89 -2.61 -2.69
C THR A 196 -8.10 -1.50 -3.39
N ARG A 197 -8.79 -0.70 -4.23
CA ARG A 197 -8.17 0.38 -5.00
C ARG A 197 -8.93 1.69 -4.85
N GLU A 198 -10.06 1.84 -5.53
CA GLU A 198 -10.79 3.10 -5.59
C GLU A 198 -11.95 3.14 -4.60
N TYR A 199 -12.16 4.30 -4.03
CA TYR A 199 -13.27 4.54 -3.11
C TYR A 199 -14.08 5.77 -3.53
N GLU A 200 -15.27 5.88 -2.99
CA GLU A 200 -16.12 7.06 -3.05
C GLU A 200 -16.48 7.50 -1.64
N ILE A 201 -16.73 8.77 -1.45
CA ILE A 201 -17.23 9.31 -0.19
C ILE A 201 -18.75 9.43 -0.29
N THR A 202 -19.45 8.73 0.60
CA THR A 202 -20.92 8.80 0.66
C THR A 202 -21.39 10.17 1.15
N LYS A 203 -22.69 10.48 0.96
CA LYS A 203 -23.29 11.71 1.50
C LYS A 203 -23.16 11.85 3.02
N GLN A 204 -22.91 10.75 3.73
CA GLN A 204 -22.68 10.72 5.18
C GLN A 204 -21.20 10.85 5.57
N GLY A 205 -20.30 11.11 4.60
CA GLY A 205 -18.86 11.21 4.84
C GLY A 205 -18.14 9.87 5.02
N LEU A 206 -18.79 8.74 4.76
CA LEU A 206 -18.18 7.41 4.89
C LEU A 206 -17.50 6.99 3.59
N ARG A 207 -16.34 6.37 3.67
CA ARG A 207 -15.66 5.75 2.53
C ARG A 207 -16.31 4.42 2.18
N ARG A 208 -16.59 4.22 0.90
CA ARG A 208 -17.10 2.99 0.33
C ARG A 208 -16.31 2.65 -0.94
N TRP A 209 -16.00 1.37 -1.15
CA TRP A 209 -15.34 0.93 -2.38
C TRP A 209 -16.29 1.10 -3.57
N LYS A 210 -15.78 1.68 -4.66
CA LYS A 210 -16.54 1.79 -5.90
C LYS A 210 -16.97 0.40 -6.39
N LYS A 211 -18.11 0.30 -7.08
CA LYS A 211 -18.57 -0.95 -7.69
C LYS A 211 -17.63 -1.39 -8.81
N GLU A 212 -17.24 -0.43 -9.66
CA GLU A 212 -16.25 -0.61 -10.74
C GLU A 212 -14.95 0.09 -10.34
N GLY A 213 -13.78 -0.57 -10.53
CA GLY A 213 -12.47 -0.04 -10.12
C GLY A 213 -12.18 -0.07 -8.62
N GLY A 214 -13.18 -0.37 -7.77
CA GLY A 214 -13.00 -0.41 -6.32
C GLY A 214 -12.14 -1.57 -5.82
N ARG A 215 -11.98 -2.61 -6.64
CA ARG A 215 -11.11 -3.76 -6.38
C ARG A 215 -10.41 -4.19 -7.65
N VAL A 216 -9.20 -4.74 -7.50
CA VAL A 216 -8.38 -5.26 -8.58
C VAL A 216 -7.74 -6.57 -8.17
N LYS A 217 -7.77 -7.56 -9.06
CA LYS A 217 -7.00 -8.80 -8.89
C LYS A 217 -5.57 -8.56 -9.38
N VAL A 218 -4.60 -8.96 -8.59
CA VAL A 218 -3.19 -8.81 -8.90
C VAL A 218 -2.43 -10.11 -8.69
N TYR A 219 -1.44 -10.37 -9.53
CA TYR A 219 -0.39 -11.32 -9.24
C TYR A 219 0.61 -10.69 -8.28
N TYR A 220 1.09 -11.44 -7.31
CA TYR A 220 2.27 -11.11 -6.54
C TYR A 220 3.48 -11.74 -7.23
N CYS A 221 4.32 -10.90 -7.79
CA CYS A 221 5.52 -11.30 -8.53
C CYS A 221 6.74 -11.08 -7.63
N PRO A 222 7.47 -12.15 -7.26
CA PRO A 222 8.65 -12.01 -6.43
C PRO A 222 9.82 -11.42 -7.21
N LYS A 223 10.77 -10.83 -6.49
CA LYS A 223 12.07 -10.40 -7.00
C LYS A 223 12.73 -11.52 -7.82
N GLY A 224 13.38 -11.15 -8.94
CA GLY A 224 14.01 -12.08 -9.87
C GLY A 224 13.05 -12.69 -10.90
N THR A 225 11.79 -12.25 -10.93
CA THR A 225 10.87 -12.58 -12.01
C THR A 225 11.20 -11.72 -13.23
N THR A 226 11.41 -12.35 -14.40
CA THR A 226 11.55 -11.65 -15.68
C THR A 226 10.15 -11.39 -16.26
N LEU A 227 9.88 -10.18 -16.67
CA LEU A 227 8.66 -9.77 -17.36
C LEU A 227 8.96 -9.45 -18.80
N GLU A 228 8.27 -10.10 -19.74
CA GLU A 228 8.22 -9.69 -21.15
C GLU A 228 7.09 -8.67 -21.27
N THR A 229 7.45 -7.40 -21.49
CA THR A 229 6.48 -6.30 -21.41
C THR A 229 6.18 -5.72 -22.77
N GLY A 230 4.92 -5.59 -23.04
CA GLY A 230 4.41 -4.90 -24.23
C GLY A 230 3.93 -3.48 -24.03
N ALA A 231 3.76 -2.86 -22.89
CA ALA A 231 3.37 -1.43 -22.71
C ALA A 231 2.76 -1.07 -21.35
N TYR A 232 3.47 -1.18 -20.24
CA TYR A 232 2.88 -0.74 -18.99
C TYR A 232 3.69 0.29 -18.25
N THR A 233 3.02 1.39 -17.86
CA THR A 233 3.57 2.52 -17.14
C THR A 233 4.23 2.13 -15.82
N ASP A 234 3.68 1.13 -15.11
CA ASP A 234 4.12 0.77 -13.77
C ASP A 234 5.45 -0.01 -13.75
N ASN A 235 5.84 -0.64 -14.86
CA ASN A 235 7.11 -1.37 -14.98
C ASN A 235 8.28 -0.50 -15.44
N TYR A 236 8.04 0.66 -16.03
CA TYR A 236 9.08 1.52 -16.60
C TYR A 236 9.94 2.22 -15.56
N ALA A 237 9.36 2.46 -14.42
CA ALA A 237 10.02 3.18 -13.36
C ALA A 237 11.22 2.43 -12.76
N GLU A 238 11.16 1.10 -12.67
CA GLU A 238 12.28 0.25 -12.23
C GLU A 238 13.47 0.31 -13.20
N ILE A 239 13.20 0.30 -14.52
CA ILE A 239 14.22 0.40 -15.57
C ILE A 239 14.92 1.74 -15.52
N ARG A 240 14.17 2.81 -15.31
CA ARG A 240 14.72 4.17 -15.22
C ARG A 240 15.71 4.32 -14.07
N GLU A 241 15.45 3.69 -12.93
CA GLU A 241 16.39 3.65 -11.82
C GLU A 241 17.72 2.99 -12.21
N ALA A 242 17.65 1.86 -12.94
CA ALA A 242 18.85 1.15 -13.38
C ALA A 242 19.72 1.98 -14.34
N GLU A 243 19.11 2.76 -15.24
CA GLU A 243 19.83 3.66 -16.13
C GLU A 243 20.54 4.78 -15.38
N ASN A 244 19.89 5.40 -14.41
CA ASN A 244 20.49 6.46 -13.59
C ASN A 244 21.70 5.97 -12.81
N GLU A 245 21.70 4.72 -12.31
CA GLU A 245 22.84 4.12 -11.65
C GLU A 245 24.03 3.89 -12.60
N LYS A 246 23.77 3.49 -13.85
CA LYS A 246 24.83 3.30 -14.87
C LYS A 246 25.50 4.61 -15.26
N ASP A 247 24.73 5.68 -15.39
CA ASP A 247 25.27 7.00 -15.74
C ASP A 247 26.06 7.65 -14.59
N GLY A 248 25.70 7.39 -13.34
CA GLY A 248 26.44 7.80 -12.16
C GLY A 248 27.83 7.16 -12.07
N ASN A 249 27.96 5.90 -12.45
CA ASN A 249 29.25 5.17 -12.44
C ASN A 249 30.19 5.52 -13.61
N LYS A 250 29.70 6.16 -14.65
CA LYS A 250 30.56 6.64 -15.77
C LYS A 250 31.20 8.01 -15.53
N LYS A 251 30.84 8.70 -14.43
CA LYS A 251 31.35 10.04 -14.07
C LYS A 251 32.31 10.06 -12.88
N SER A 252 32.72 8.88 -12.39
CA SER A 252 33.75 8.77 -11.33
C SER A 252 35.09 8.31 -11.89
#